data_26e785b085d0d507d705224ba8163691
#
_entry.id   26e785b085d0d507d705224ba8163691
#
_cell.length_a   1.000
_cell.length_b   1.000
_cell.length_c   1.000
_cell.angle_alpha   90.00
_cell.angle_beta   90.00
_cell.angle_gamma   90.00
#
_symmetry.space_group_name_H-M   'P 1'
#
loop_
_entity.id
_entity.type
_entity.pdbx_description
1 polymer ?
#
loop_
_entity_poly.entity_id
_entity_poly.type
_entity_poly.pdbx_seq_one_letter_code
_entity_poly.pdbx_strand_id
1 'polypeptide(L)'
;MGTKAFKKIEAGLTEALEIARGRAKPARLYIPAEIDVKAIRTKLALSQSDFAAYFGFTATQIKDWEQGRSRPLGGNRAYLMIIDRDPEGVQAILHAIMESRKGKRAA
;
A
#
# COMPACT_ATOMS: atom_id res chain seq x y z
N MET A 1 26.04 8.59 -5.53
CA MET A 1 26.54 7.47 -4.73
C MET A 1 25.58 6.31 -4.77
N GLY A 2 25.94 5.25 -5.45
CA GLY A 2 25.02 4.13 -5.63
C GLY A 2 25.17 3.08 -4.55
N THR A 3 24.32 3.13 -3.55
CA THR A 3 24.13 1.98 -2.67
C THR A 3 23.32 0.92 -3.41
N LYS A 4 23.36 -0.32 -2.96
CA LYS A 4 22.51 -1.38 -3.52
C LYS A 4 21.02 -1.00 -3.44
N ALA A 5 20.62 -0.36 -2.33
CA ALA A 5 19.24 0.09 -2.14
C ALA A 5 18.84 1.15 -3.17
N PHE A 6 19.72 2.11 -3.42
CA PHE A 6 19.46 3.17 -4.41
C PHE A 6 19.32 2.57 -5.83
N LYS A 7 20.22 1.65 -6.19
CA LYS A 7 20.15 0.99 -7.49
C LYS A 7 18.87 0.19 -7.68
N LYS A 8 18.39 -0.45 -6.61
CA LYS A 8 17.13 -1.20 -6.63
C LYS A 8 15.93 -0.27 -6.87
N ILE A 9 15.92 0.89 -6.20
CA ILE A 9 14.86 1.88 -6.37
C ILE A 9 14.89 2.44 -7.80
N GLU A 10 16.07 2.77 -8.29
CA GLU A 10 16.26 3.29 -9.65
C GLU A 10 15.78 2.28 -10.69
N ALA A 11 16.15 1.00 -10.53
CA ALA A 11 15.70 -0.06 -11.44
C ALA A 11 14.19 -0.23 -11.41
N GLY A 12 13.57 -0.17 -10.24
CA GLY A 12 12.12 -0.25 -10.10
C GLY A 12 11.40 0.91 -10.76
N LEU A 13 11.93 2.13 -10.62
CA LEU A 13 11.37 3.30 -11.28
C LEU A 13 11.49 3.20 -12.80
N THR A 14 12.61 2.74 -13.29
CA THR A 14 12.82 2.55 -14.74
C THR A 14 11.84 1.54 -15.30
N GLU A 15 11.66 0.42 -14.62
CA GLU A 15 10.68 -0.60 -15.03
C GLU A 15 9.26 -0.04 -15.05
N ALA A 16 8.88 0.70 -14.00
CA ALA A 16 7.56 1.31 -13.92
C ALA A 16 7.32 2.29 -15.06
N LEU A 17 8.32 3.08 -15.43
CA LEU A 17 8.23 4.00 -16.56
C LEU A 17 8.07 3.27 -17.89
N GLU A 18 8.80 2.19 -18.09
CA GLU A 18 8.69 1.38 -19.31
C GLU A 18 7.29 0.76 -19.45
N ILE A 19 6.72 0.27 -18.34
CA ILE A 19 5.35 -0.26 -18.33
C ILE A 19 4.34 0.86 -18.66
N ALA A 20 4.47 2.02 -18.02
CA ALA A 20 3.58 3.16 -18.23
C ALA A 20 3.63 3.67 -19.67
N ARG A 21 4.77 3.55 -20.34
CA ARG A 21 4.95 3.96 -21.72
C ARG A 21 4.56 2.88 -22.73
N GLY A 22 4.09 1.73 -22.28
CA GLY A 22 3.72 0.62 -23.14
C GLY A 22 4.88 -0.12 -23.77
N ARG A 23 6.10 0.07 -23.27
CA ARG A 23 7.30 -0.57 -23.81
C ARG A 23 7.58 -1.93 -23.22
N ALA A 24 7.02 -2.22 -22.06
CA ALA A 24 7.19 -3.49 -21.39
C ALA A 24 5.86 -3.98 -20.83
N LYS A 25 5.68 -5.29 -20.78
CA LYS A 25 4.49 -5.88 -20.14
C LYS A 25 4.73 -5.92 -18.63
N PRO A 26 3.69 -5.64 -17.80
CA PRO A 26 3.83 -5.79 -16.36
C PRO A 26 4.24 -7.21 -15.99
N ALA A 27 5.17 -7.33 -15.05
CA ALA A 27 5.50 -8.62 -14.49
C ALA A 27 4.31 -9.13 -13.67
N ARG A 28 4.12 -10.44 -13.66
CA ARG A 28 3.08 -11.05 -12.85
C ARG A 28 3.44 -10.86 -11.37
N LEU A 29 2.52 -10.25 -10.60
CA LEU A 29 2.75 -10.03 -9.19
C LEU A 29 2.66 -11.34 -8.41
N TYR A 30 3.64 -11.55 -7.55
CA TYR A 30 3.54 -12.57 -6.52
C TYR A 30 2.87 -11.96 -5.29
N ILE A 31 1.66 -12.42 -4.98
CA ILE A 31 0.93 -11.97 -3.80
C ILE A 31 0.74 -13.18 -2.90
N PRO A 32 1.32 -13.18 -1.67
CA PRO A 32 1.15 -14.30 -0.76
C PRO A 32 -0.33 -14.61 -0.51
N ALA A 33 -0.64 -15.89 -0.34
CA ALA A 33 -2.02 -16.31 -0.05
C ALA A 33 -2.48 -15.79 1.30
N GLU A 34 -1.57 -15.62 2.25
CA GLU A 34 -1.88 -15.13 3.58
C GLU A 34 -1.00 -13.95 3.94
N ILE A 35 -1.61 -12.97 4.60
CA ILE A 35 -0.94 -11.78 5.11
C ILE A 35 -1.37 -11.60 6.56
N ASP A 36 -0.42 -11.36 7.44
CA ASP A 36 -0.69 -11.11 8.86
C ASP A 36 -1.02 -9.63 9.07
N VAL A 37 -2.30 -9.30 8.96
CA VAL A 37 -2.79 -7.92 9.11
C VAL A 37 -2.48 -7.37 10.50
N LYS A 38 -2.63 -8.19 11.54
CA LYS A 38 -2.34 -7.76 12.92
C LYS A 38 -0.87 -7.39 13.09
N ALA A 39 0.04 -8.17 12.51
CA ALA A 39 1.46 -7.87 12.59
C ALA A 39 1.80 -6.54 11.92
N ILE A 40 1.22 -6.28 10.73
CA ILE A 40 1.41 -5.02 10.02
C ILE A 40 0.92 -3.85 10.87
N ARG A 41 -0.28 -3.98 11.41
CA ARG A 41 -0.90 -2.93 12.23
C ARG A 41 -0.12 -2.65 13.51
N THR A 42 0.25 -3.69 14.24
CA THR A 42 0.95 -3.52 15.52
C THR A 42 2.36 -2.97 15.35
N LYS A 43 3.01 -3.28 14.25
CA LYS A 43 4.30 -2.69 13.90
C LYS A 43 4.21 -1.16 13.80
N LEU A 44 3.07 -0.64 13.37
CA LEU A 44 2.81 0.80 13.26
C LEU A 44 2.25 1.40 14.54
N ALA A 45 2.04 0.59 15.58
CA ALA A 45 1.48 1.00 16.87
C ALA A 45 0.08 1.65 16.72
N LEU A 46 -0.72 1.18 15.78
CA LEU A 46 -2.06 1.71 15.52
C LEU A 46 -3.13 0.77 16.06
N SER A 47 -4.24 1.34 16.53
CA SER A 47 -5.45 0.58 16.85
C SER A 47 -6.09 0.05 15.56
N GLN A 48 -7.02 -0.88 15.67
CA GLN A 48 -7.78 -1.37 14.52
C GLN A 48 -8.53 -0.23 13.82
N SER A 49 -9.15 0.64 14.58
CA SER A 49 -9.89 1.79 14.03
C SER A 49 -8.98 2.80 13.37
N ASP A 50 -7.84 3.10 13.97
CA ASP A 50 -6.89 4.07 13.41
C ASP A 50 -6.25 3.51 12.14
N PHE A 51 -5.85 2.25 12.14
CA PHE A 51 -5.28 1.63 10.95
C PHE A 51 -6.29 1.67 9.79
N ALA A 52 -7.54 1.33 10.07
CA ALA A 52 -8.60 1.38 9.07
C ALA A 52 -8.76 2.80 8.52
N ALA A 53 -8.84 3.79 9.39
CA ALA A 53 -9.03 5.18 8.99
C ALA A 53 -7.86 5.72 8.16
N TYR A 54 -6.63 5.40 8.55
CA TYR A 54 -5.44 5.90 7.84
C TYR A 54 -5.29 5.29 6.44
N PHE A 55 -5.72 4.05 6.26
CA PHE A 55 -5.44 3.34 5.00
C PHE A 55 -6.69 3.06 4.16
N GLY A 56 -7.86 3.49 4.61
CA GLY A 56 -9.07 3.39 3.81
C GLY A 56 -9.84 2.08 3.94
N PHE A 57 -9.64 1.36 5.04
CA PHE A 57 -10.43 0.18 5.37
C PHE A 57 -11.53 0.53 6.37
N THR A 58 -12.40 -0.42 6.67
CA THR A 58 -13.33 -0.31 7.81
C THR A 58 -12.75 -1.06 9.01
N ALA A 59 -13.10 -0.63 10.20
CA ALA A 59 -12.68 -1.33 11.42
C ALA A 59 -13.17 -2.77 11.42
N THR A 60 -14.38 -3.01 10.89
CA THR A 60 -14.95 -4.36 10.76
C THR A 60 -14.09 -5.25 9.87
N GLN A 61 -13.62 -4.73 8.73
CA GLN A 61 -12.71 -5.48 7.85
C GLN A 61 -11.45 -5.91 8.60
N ILE A 62 -10.84 -4.97 9.33
CA ILE A 62 -9.60 -5.27 10.06
C ILE A 62 -9.85 -6.33 11.13
N LYS A 63 -10.94 -6.19 11.89
CA LYS A 63 -11.32 -7.20 12.90
C LYS A 63 -11.52 -8.57 12.28
N ASP A 64 -12.27 -8.63 11.19
CA ASP A 64 -12.59 -9.90 10.54
C ASP A 64 -11.34 -10.58 10.00
N TRP A 65 -10.44 -9.81 9.38
CA TRP A 65 -9.18 -10.35 8.88
C TRP A 65 -8.28 -10.85 10.00
N GLU A 66 -8.19 -10.10 11.11
CA GLU A 66 -7.35 -10.50 12.25
C GLU A 66 -7.90 -11.73 12.97
N GLN A 67 -9.23 -11.89 12.99
CA GLN A 67 -9.89 -13.02 13.65
C GLN A 67 -10.09 -14.22 12.72
N GLY A 68 -9.72 -14.11 11.46
CA GLY A 68 -9.86 -15.20 10.50
C GLY A 68 -11.27 -15.42 9.98
N ARG A 69 -12.20 -14.48 10.22
CA ARG A 69 -13.58 -14.58 9.71
C ARG A 69 -13.66 -14.35 8.22
N SER A 70 -12.77 -13.55 7.69
CA SER A 70 -12.63 -13.34 6.25
C SER A 70 -11.15 -13.12 5.94
N ARG A 71 -10.81 -13.16 4.65
CA ARG A 71 -9.44 -12.94 4.17
C ARG A 71 -9.41 -11.76 3.22
N PRO A 72 -8.36 -10.94 3.26
CA PRO A 72 -8.21 -9.90 2.25
C PRO A 72 -8.06 -10.54 0.87
N LEU A 73 -8.77 -10.00 -0.12
CA LEU A 73 -8.68 -10.46 -1.49
C LEU A 73 -7.44 -9.88 -2.17
N GLY A 74 -7.13 -10.36 -3.39
CA GLY A 74 -5.88 -10.05 -4.06
C GLY A 74 -5.44 -8.59 -4.04
N GLY A 75 -6.34 -7.66 -4.41
CA GLY A 75 -6.04 -6.23 -4.39
C GLY A 75 -5.74 -5.71 -3.00
N ASN A 76 -6.51 -6.14 -2.01
CA ASN A 76 -6.27 -5.76 -0.61
C ASN A 76 -4.97 -6.35 -0.07
N ARG A 77 -4.64 -7.58 -0.46
CA ARG A 77 -3.36 -8.17 -0.08
C ARG A 77 -2.19 -7.39 -0.66
N ALA A 78 -2.27 -7.02 -1.93
CA ALA A 78 -1.25 -6.21 -2.57
C ALA A 78 -1.09 -4.87 -1.86
N TYR A 79 -2.20 -4.21 -1.54
CA TYR A 79 -2.17 -2.94 -0.82
C TYR A 79 -1.56 -3.08 0.57
N LEU A 80 -1.91 -4.15 1.29
CA LEU A 80 -1.32 -4.43 2.61
C LEU A 80 0.19 -4.68 2.52
N MET A 81 0.67 -5.32 1.45
CA MET A 81 2.10 -5.49 1.21
C MET A 81 2.80 -4.14 1.03
N ILE A 82 2.18 -3.24 0.30
CA ILE A 82 2.72 -1.89 0.08
C ILE A 82 2.76 -1.11 1.40
N ILE A 83 1.69 -1.19 2.19
CA ILE A 83 1.64 -0.55 3.51
C ILE A 83 2.74 -1.09 4.42
N ASP A 84 2.93 -2.41 4.42
CA ASP A 84 3.97 -3.04 5.23
C ASP A 84 5.37 -2.56 4.83
N ARG A 85 5.59 -2.37 3.53
CA ARG A 85 6.89 -1.98 2.99
C ARG A 85 7.21 -0.51 3.24
N ASP A 86 6.22 0.37 3.01
CA ASP A 86 6.43 1.82 3.08
C ASP A 86 5.15 2.53 3.52
N PRO A 87 4.79 2.42 4.81
CA PRO A 87 3.57 3.04 5.30
C PRO A 87 3.57 4.57 5.17
N GLU A 88 4.72 5.20 5.35
CA GLU A 88 4.85 6.66 5.23
C GLU A 88 4.64 7.12 3.79
N GLY A 89 5.18 6.37 2.83
CA GLY A 89 5.00 6.67 1.41
C GLY A 89 3.54 6.56 1.00
N VAL A 90 2.83 5.53 1.49
CA VAL A 90 1.40 5.39 1.24
C VAL A 90 0.63 6.58 1.79
N GLN A 91 0.92 7.00 3.02
CA GLN A 91 0.26 8.17 3.62
C GLN A 91 0.54 9.44 2.83
N ALA A 92 1.78 9.64 2.40
CA ALA A 92 2.13 10.81 1.59
C ALA A 92 1.33 10.87 0.30
N ILE A 93 1.17 9.74 -0.38
CA ILE A 93 0.39 9.66 -1.62
C ILE A 93 -1.08 9.97 -1.35
N LEU A 94 -1.65 9.37 -0.31
CA LEU A 94 -3.05 9.60 0.05
C LEU A 94 -3.31 11.07 0.42
N HIS A 95 -2.42 11.69 1.18
CA HIS A 95 -2.52 13.11 1.51
C HIS A 95 -2.44 14.00 0.27
N ALA A 96 -1.52 13.70 -0.64
CA ALA A 96 -1.39 14.44 -1.88
C ALA A 96 -2.67 14.40 -2.72
N ILE A 97 -3.30 13.23 -2.80
CA ILE A 97 -4.56 13.05 -3.52
C ILE A 97 -5.67 13.89 -2.85
N MET A 98 -5.77 13.84 -1.53
CA MET A 98 -6.78 14.58 -0.79
C MET A 98 -6.60 16.09 -0.92
N GLU A 99 -5.38 16.58 -0.83
CA GLU A 99 -5.10 18.02 -1.02
C GLU A 99 -5.44 18.48 -2.43
N SER A 100 -5.13 17.68 -3.43
CA SER A 100 -5.51 17.98 -4.82
C SER A 100 -7.02 18.10 -4.98
N ARG A 101 -7.80 17.20 -4.34
CA ARG A 101 -9.27 17.25 -4.37
C ARG A 101 -9.82 18.47 -3.67
N LYS A 102 -9.25 18.86 -2.54
CA LYS A 102 -9.65 20.09 -1.82
C LYS A 102 -9.45 21.33 -2.69
N GLY A 103 -8.30 21.42 -3.37
CA GLY A 103 -8.02 22.52 -4.30
C GLY A 103 -9.06 22.62 -5.40
N LYS A 104 -9.45 21.49 -5.98
CA LYS A 104 -10.50 21.44 -7.00
C LYS A 104 -11.87 21.87 -6.49
N ARG A 105 -12.19 21.53 -5.25
CA ARG A 105 -13.47 21.92 -4.64
C ARG A 105 -13.51 23.40 -4.29
N ALA A 106 -12.38 23.97 -3.93
CA ALA A 106 -12.28 25.39 -3.59
C ALA A 106 -12.36 26.30 -4.82
N ALA A 107 -12.09 25.76 -5.98
CA ALA A 107 -12.24 26.48 -7.25
C ALA A 107 -13.69 26.40 -7.73
#